data_3350ca825c73bd9f5e4e5b19ad856243
#
_entry.id   3350ca825c73bd9f5e4e5b19ad856243
#
_cell.length_a   1.000
_cell.length_b   1.000
_cell.length_c   1.000
_cell.angle_alpha   90.00
_cell.angle_beta   90.00
_cell.angle_gamma   90.00
#
_symmetry.space_group_name_H-M   'P 1'
#
loop_
_entity.id
_entity.type
_entity.pdbx_description
1 polymer ?
#
loop_
_entity_poly.entity_id
_entity_poly.type
_entity_poly.pdbx_seq_one_letter_code
_entity_poly.pdbx_strand_id
1 'polypeptide(L)'
;MTSTQSNAQNSEQNNTQNNAQNAYANQTIQTLLNRRSIRAFKNEPIGEDIAKTLEEAAQRAACSQFLNDWSAIKITSKDLKQKLSQLGNQTYIATAPLLYVFIIDQHRNAAIARKNGIDADGNDFTLKTGYRFSQSQNDAVLALHAMETAAESLGLGCVILGSILNNIPDLIELLKLPKYTYPVLGLAIGKPDQRPELKPSMDSSIQFFENEYPSSDDVLLEKLAEFDERVHKYYDLRNADRPVDAFSAQIAKLAVDSGAKNHSCESQLNAQGFTFKY
;
A
#
# COMPACT_ATOMS: atom_id res chain seq x y z
N MET A 1 -2.84 2.64 47.38
CA MET A 1 -3.64 3.50 46.46
C MET A 1 -2.77 4.60 45.84
N THR A 2 -1.66 4.29 45.17
CA THR A 2 -0.73 5.31 44.64
C THR A 2 -0.09 4.96 43.29
N SER A 3 -0.44 3.84 42.65
CA SER A 3 0.18 3.44 41.37
C SER A 3 -0.67 3.66 40.12
N THR A 4 -1.95 3.98 40.29
CA THR A 4 -2.90 4.15 39.16
C THR A 4 -2.99 5.61 38.69
N GLN A 5 -2.60 6.58 39.52
CA GLN A 5 -2.64 8.00 39.15
C GLN A 5 -1.41 8.47 38.33
N SER A 6 -0.26 7.81 38.46
CA SER A 6 0.94 8.18 37.71
C SER A 6 0.90 7.80 36.23
N ASN A 7 0.21 6.72 35.88
CA ASN A 7 0.09 6.27 34.48
C ASN A 7 -0.91 7.10 33.66
N ALA A 8 -1.95 7.65 34.28
CA ALA A 8 -2.88 8.54 33.62
C ALA A 8 -2.26 9.91 33.31
N GLN A 9 -1.49 10.45 34.23
CA GLN A 9 -0.80 11.74 34.02
C GLN A 9 0.30 11.69 32.96
N ASN A 10 1.02 10.58 32.84
CA ASN A 10 2.03 10.41 31.78
C ASN A 10 1.40 10.21 30.39
N SER A 11 0.21 9.60 30.30
CA SER A 11 -0.50 9.47 29.00
C SER A 11 -1.13 10.80 28.56
N GLU A 12 -1.59 11.63 29.49
CA GLU A 12 -2.11 12.97 29.16
C GLU A 12 -0.99 13.96 28.83
N GLN A 13 0.17 13.90 29.49
CA GLN A 13 1.31 14.74 29.16
C GLN A 13 1.93 14.41 27.79
N ASN A 14 2.04 13.14 27.43
CA ASN A 14 2.49 12.73 26.10
C ASN A 14 1.49 13.12 24.99
N ASN A 15 0.18 13.10 25.26
CA ASN A 15 -0.83 13.58 24.31
C ASN A 15 -0.82 15.10 24.16
N THR A 16 -0.51 15.84 25.22
CA THR A 16 -0.45 17.30 25.20
C THR A 16 0.80 17.82 24.52
N GLN A 17 1.93 17.14 24.64
CA GLN A 17 3.18 17.49 23.94
C GLN A 17 3.08 17.22 22.43
N ASN A 18 2.43 16.14 22.00
CA ASN A 18 2.18 15.89 20.57
C ASN A 18 1.18 16.87 19.94
N ASN A 19 0.22 17.41 20.71
CA ASN A 19 -0.73 18.41 20.22
C ASN A 19 -0.14 19.81 20.09
N ALA A 20 0.88 20.17 20.88
CA ALA A 20 1.53 21.48 20.79
C ALA A 20 2.51 21.60 19.61
N GLN A 21 2.96 20.48 19.04
CA GLN A 21 3.97 20.46 17.97
C GLN A 21 3.43 20.65 16.56
N ASN A 22 2.12 20.64 16.34
CA ASN A 22 1.58 20.75 14.98
C ASN A 22 0.52 21.86 14.88
N ALA A 23 0.96 23.12 14.92
CA ALA A 23 0.10 24.29 14.77
C ALA A 23 -0.65 24.33 13.43
N TYR A 24 -0.28 23.48 12.46
CA TYR A 24 -0.90 23.37 11.13
C TYR A 24 -1.77 22.11 10.97
N ALA A 25 -1.99 21.31 12.02
CA ALA A 25 -2.79 20.09 11.93
C ALA A 25 -4.28 20.41 11.69
N ASN A 26 -4.67 20.32 10.43
CA ASN A 26 -6.09 20.29 10.03
C ASN A 26 -6.60 18.84 9.97
N GLN A 27 -7.89 18.66 9.64
CA GLN A 27 -8.52 17.35 9.57
C GLN A 27 -7.80 16.37 8.62
N THR A 28 -7.29 16.84 7.48
CA THR A 28 -6.55 16.01 6.51
C THR A 28 -5.24 15.49 7.11
N ILE A 29 -4.47 16.39 7.72
CA ILE A 29 -3.21 16.00 8.40
C ILE A 29 -3.48 15.02 9.53
N GLN A 30 -4.52 15.25 10.33
CA GLN A 30 -4.92 14.34 11.39
C GLN A 30 -5.30 12.95 10.87
N THR A 31 -6.00 12.86 9.74
CA THR A 31 -6.33 11.60 9.08
C THR A 31 -5.06 10.85 8.72
N LEU A 32 -4.11 11.50 8.06
CA LEU A 32 -2.83 10.89 7.67
C LEU A 32 -2.00 10.42 8.87
N LEU A 33 -1.86 11.26 9.91
CA LEU A 33 -1.10 10.94 11.12
C LEU A 33 -1.74 9.83 11.96
N ASN A 34 -3.04 9.64 11.85
CA ASN A 34 -3.78 8.60 12.57
C ASN A 34 -4.02 7.33 11.74
N ARG A 35 -3.46 7.22 10.52
CA ARG A 35 -3.64 6.08 9.62
C ARG A 35 -3.19 4.76 10.26
N ARG A 36 -4.04 3.76 10.15
CA ARG A 36 -3.79 2.40 10.64
C ARG A 36 -4.25 1.36 9.61
N SER A 37 -3.52 0.26 9.49
CA SER A 37 -4.00 -0.88 8.70
C SER A 37 -5.09 -1.63 9.45
N ILE A 38 -6.33 -1.54 8.99
CA ILE A 38 -7.50 -2.21 9.54
C ILE A 38 -7.73 -3.53 8.82
N ARG A 39 -7.70 -4.65 9.55
CA ARG A 39 -7.82 -6.02 9.00
C ARG A 39 -9.04 -6.77 9.53
N ALA A 40 -9.87 -6.12 10.35
CA ALA A 40 -11.17 -6.60 10.76
C ALA A 40 -12.21 -5.54 10.44
N PHE A 41 -13.25 -5.92 9.72
CA PHE A 41 -14.31 -5.05 9.27
C PHE A 41 -15.64 -5.55 9.80
N LYS A 42 -16.53 -4.62 10.16
CA LYS A 42 -17.93 -4.96 10.45
C LYS A 42 -18.57 -5.51 9.19
N ASN A 43 -19.48 -6.47 9.36
CA ASN A 43 -20.26 -7.04 8.28
C ASN A 43 -21.39 -6.07 7.86
N GLU A 44 -20.99 -4.89 7.43
CA GLU A 44 -21.87 -3.81 6.99
C GLU A 44 -21.46 -3.40 5.56
N PRO A 45 -22.41 -3.36 4.62
CA PRO A 45 -22.09 -2.91 3.26
C PRO A 45 -21.74 -1.42 3.26
N ILE A 46 -20.89 -1.03 2.33
CA ILE A 46 -20.63 0.37 2.02
C ILE A 46 -21.55 0.78 0.88
N GLY A 47 -22.22 1.92 1.01
CA GLY A 47 -23.13 2.45 -0.01
C GLY A 47 -22.40 2.73 -1.34
N GLU A 48 -23.11 2.58 -2.44
CA GLU A 48 -22.54 2.79 -3.78
C GLU A 48 -22.17 4.27 -4.01
N ASP A 49 -22.85 5.20 -3.37
CA ASP A 49 -22.53 6.63 -3.36
C ASP A 49 -21.15 6.90 -2.73
N ILE A 50 -20.86 6.25 -1.60
CA ILE A 50 -19.54 6.33 -0.96
C ILE A 50 -18.49 5.69 -1.88
N ALA A 51 -18.76 4.49 -2.41
CA ALA A 51 -17.82 3.81 -3.30
C ALA A 51 -17.46 4.69 -4.51
N LYS A 52 -18.46 5.34 -5.13
CA LYS A 52 -18.26 6.26 -6.25
C LYS A 52 -17.44 7.49 -5.85
N THR A 53 -17.70 8.08 -4.69
CA THR A 53 -16.90 9.20 -4.17
C THR A 53 -15.43 8.80 -3.99
N LEU A 54 -15.16 7.60 -3.50
CA LEU A 54 -13.80 7.07 -3.37
C LEU A 54 -13.12 6.85 -4.73
N GLU A 55 -13.86 6.34 -5.71
CA GLU A 55 -13.40 6.17 -7.09
C GLU A 55 -13.07 7.53 -7.73
N GLU A 56 -13.90 8.55 -7.53
CA GLU A 56 -13.66 9.93 -7.99
C GLU A 56 -12.42 10.55 -7.31
N ALA A 57 -12.21 10.28 -6.02
CA ALA A 57 -11.01 10.74 -5.31
C ALA A 57 -9.74 10.12 -5.90
N ALA A 58 -9.76 8.81 -6.20
CA ALA A 58 -8.65 8.13 -6.86
C ALA A 58 -8.32 8.75 -8.23
N GLN A 59 -9.33 9.11 -9.02
CA GLN A 59 -9.16 9.75 -10.33
C GLN A 59 -8.53 11.14 -10.27
N ARG A 60 -8.50 11.78 -9.10
CA ARG A 60 -7.86 13.09 -8.88
C ARG A 60 -6.39 13.00 -8.51
N ALA A 61 -5.85 11.81 -8.32
CA ALA A 61 -4.43 11.63 -8.12
C ALA A 61 -3.63 12.15 -9.33
N ALA A 62 -2.42 12.63 -9.06
CA ALA A 62 -1.51 13.01 -10.14
C ALA A 62 -1.16 11.79 -11.00
N CYS A 63 -0.95 12.00 -12.29
CA CYS A 63 -0.47 10.97 -13.19
C CYS A 63 0.64 11.51 -14.11
N SER A 64 1.58 10.63 -14.45
CA SER A 64 2.73 10.97 -15.28
C SER A 64 2.31 11.31 -16.70
N GLN A 65 2.69 12.49 -17.18
CA GLN A 65 2.42 12.99 -18.53
C GLN A 65 0.95 12.90 -18.98
N PHE A 66 0.04 12.88 -18.03
CA PHE A 66 -1.40 12.73 -18.27
C PHE A 66 -1.79 11.43 -19.01
N LEU A 67 -0.97 10.37 -18.89
CA LEU A 67 -1.20 9.10 -19.59
C LEU A 67 -2.36 8.30 -19.02
N ASN A 68 -2.77 8.55 -17.78
CA ASN A 68 -3.84 7.82 -17.07
C ASN A 68 -3.66 6.30 -17.21
N ASP A 69 -2.45 5.83 -17.02
CA ASP A 69 -1.99 4.49 -17.35
C ASP A 69 -2.12 3.50 -16.17
N TRP A 70 -3.16 3.68 -15.39
CA TRP A 70 -3.59 2.78 -14.34
C TRP A 70 -5.10 2.48 -14.43
N SER A 71 -5.52 1.40 -13.82
CA SER A 71 -6.92 1.04 -13.61
C SER A 71 -7.11 0.37 -12.25
N ALA A 72 -8.34 0.38 -11.75
CA ALA A 72 -8.71 -0.37 -10.56
C ALA A 72 -9.87 -1.32 -10.86
N ILE A 73 -9.75 -2.57 -10.42
CA ILE A 73 -10.78 -3.60 -10.56
C ILE A 73 -11.52 -3.73 -9.23
N LYS A 74 -12.79 -3.35 -9.19
CA LYS A 74 -13.68 -3.53 -8.03
C LYS A 74 -14.10 -4.99 -7.97
N ILE A 75 -13.76 -5.67 -6.89
CA ILE A 75 -14.05 -7.10 -6.70
C ILE A 75 -15.36 -7.24 -5.93
N THR A 76 -16.43 -7.62 -6.63
CA THR A 76 -17.77 -7.80 -6.06
C THR A 76 -18.15 -9.25 -5.87
N SER A 77 -17.57 -10.18 -6.66
CA SER A 77 -17.82 -11.61 -6.57
C SER A 77 -17.27 -12.21 -5.29
N LYS A 78 -18.13 -12.90 -4.51
CA LYS A 78 -17.72 -13.62 -3.30
C LYS A 78 -16.71 -14.73 -3.60
N ASP A 79 -16.88 -15.45 -4.69
CA ASP A 79 -15.92 -16.49 -5.12
C ASP A 79 -14.57 -15.89 -5.42
N LEU A 80 -14.52 -14.77 -6.13
CA LEU A 80 -13.28 -14.09 -6.45
C LEU A 80 -12.59 -13.53 -5.19
N LYS A 81 -13.35 -12.94 -4.26
CA LYS A 81 -12.79 -12.52 -2.95
C LYS A 81 -12.21 -13.69 -2.17
N GLN A 82 -12.86 -14.86 -2.20
CA GLN A 82 -12.36 -16.06 -1.54
C GLN A 82 -11.04 -16.55 -2.17
N LYS A 83 -10.94 -16.58 -3.50
CA LYS A 83 -9.71 -16.95 -4.20
C LYS A 83 -8.57 -15.96 -3.91
N LEU A 84 -8.85 -14.66 -3.91
CA LEU A 84 -7.86 -13.63 -3.53
C LEU A 84 -7.42 -13.76 -2.07
N SER A 85 -8.33 -14.13 -1.18
CA SER A 85 -8.02 -14.42 0.23
C SER A 85 -7.05 -15.59 0.37
N GLN A 86 -7.25 -16.67 -0.40
CA GLN A 86 -6.36 -17.83 -0.42
C GLN A 86 -4.99 -17.46 -1.00
N LEU A 87 -4.97 -16.77 -2.14
CA LEU A 87 -3.74 -16.31 -2.79
C LEU A 87 -2.93 -15.39 -1.87
N GLY A 88 -3.58 -14.45 -1.21
CA GLY A 88 -2.95 -13.52 -0.28
C GLY A 88 -2.66 -14.11 1.10
N ASN A 89 -3.14 -15.33 1.39
CA ASN A 89 -3.10 -15.95 2.72
C ASN A 89 -3.61 -15.02 3.84
N GLN A 90 -4.74 -14.31 3.56
CA GLN A 90 -5.34 -13.32 4.46
C GLN A 90 -6.87 -13.46 4.45
N THR A 91 -7.43 -14.01 5.53
CA THR A 91 -8.87 -14.35 5.62
C THR A 91 -9.81 -13.16 5.48
N TYR A 92 -9.41 -11.98 5.97
CA TYR A 92 -10.23 -10.77 5.94
C TYR A 92 -10.47 -10.23 4.52
N ILE A 93 -9.68 -10.64 3.51
CA ILE A 93 -9.89 -10.28 2.11
C ILE A 93 -11.25 -10.83 1.62
N ALA A 94 -11.61 -12.05 2.04
CA ALA A 94 -12.87 -12.68 1.64
C ALA A 94 -14.11 -11.92 2.12
N THR A 95 -14.00 -11.22 3.27
CA THR A 95 -15.11 -10.54 3.94
C THR A 95 -15.08 -9.01 3.80
N ALA A 96 -14.06 -8.46 3.14
CA ALA A 96 -13.93 -7.02 2.95
C ALA A 96 -15.17 -6.44 2.24
N PRO A 97 -15.87 -5.43 2.82
CA PRO A 97 -17.05 -4.81 2.19
C PRO A 97 -16.75 -4.25 0.81
N LEU A 98 -15.69 -3.45 0.66
CA LEU A 98 -15.14 -3.04 -0.63
C LEU A 98 -13.74 -3.62 -0.81
N LEU A 99 -13.45 -4.07 -2.02
CA LEU A 99 -12.14 -4.60 -2.40
C LEU A 99 -11.81 -4.14 -3.81
N TYR A 100 -10.65 -3.50 -3.96
CA TYR A 100 -10.11 -3.09 -5.25
C TYR A 100 -8.73 -3.71 -5.48
N VAL A 101 -8.43 -4.01 -6.74
CA VAL A 101 -7.07 -4.33 -7.20
C VAL A 101 -6.64 -3.26 -8.19
N PHE A 102 -5.61 -2.51 -7.85
CA PHE A 102 -5.00 -1.50 -8.72
C PHE A 102 -3.97 -2.15 -9.61
N ILE A 103 -3.99 -1.78 -10.88
CA ILE A 103 -3.14 -2.34 -11.92
C ILE A 103 -2.49 -1.25 -12.77
N ILE A 104 -1.32 -1.52 -13.31
CA ILE A 104 -0.79 -0.82 -14.47
C ILE A 104 -1.71 -1.13 -15.66
N ASP A 105 -2.04 -0.11 -16.46
CA ASP A 105 -2.92 -0.25 -17.62
C ASP A 105 -2.37 0.51 -18.85
N GLN A 106 -1.27 -0.01 -19.38
CA GLN A 106 -0.78 0.40 -20.71
C GLN A 106 -1.53 -0.32 -21.84
N HIS A 107 -2.41 -1.29 -21.53
CA HIS A 107 -3.25 -1.96 -22.53
C HIS A 107 -4.21 -0.98 -23.19
N ARG A 108 -4.87 -0.15 -22.41
CA ARG A 108 -5.75 0.91 -22.92
C ARG A 108 -5.00 1.87 -23.81
N ASN A 109 -3.79 2.30 -23.41
CA ASN A 109 -2.94 3.19 -24.19
C ASN A 109 -2.44 2.51 -25.47
N ALA A 110 -2.11 1.21 -25.43
CA ALA A 110 -1.78 0.43 -26.62
C ALA A 110 -2.97 0.34 -27.60
N ALA A 111 -4.19 0.16 -27.10
CA ALA A 111 -5.39 0.17 -27.93
C ALA A 111 -5.60 1.55 -28.62
N ILE A 112 -5.37 2.64 -27.88
CA ILE A 112 -5.43 4.01 -28.42
C ILE A 112 -4.35 4.21 -29.48
N ALA A 113 -3.10 3.74 -29.21
CA ALA A 113 -2.00 3.83 -30.18
C ALA A 113 -2.32 3.08 -31.47
N ARG A 114 -2.84 1.85 -31.41
CA ARG A 114 -3.26 1.08 -32.59
C ARG A 114 -4.36 1.79 -33.38
N LYS A 115 -5.33 2.40 -32.71
CA LYS A 115 -6.37 3.20 -33.38
C LYS A 115 -5.78 4.38 -34.16
N ASN A 116 -4.62 4.88 -33.77
CA ASN A 116 -3.90 5.96 -34.46
C ASN A 116 -2.79 5.44 -35.39
N GLY A 117 -2.83 4.15 -35.79
CA GLY A 117 -1.91 3.57 -36.77
C GLY A 117 -0.52 3.20 -36.23
N ILE A 118 -0.32 3.22 -34.91
CA ILE A 118 0.94 2.81 -34.28
C ILE A 118 0.94 1.30 -34.01
N ASP A 119 2.00 0.62 -34.41
CA ASP A 119 2.21 -0.79 -34.06
C ASP A 119 2.61 -0.91 -32.58
N ALA A 120 1.62 -1.21 -31.73
CA ALA A 120 1.84 -1.38 -30.30
C ALA A 120 2.55 -2.70 -29.92
N ASP A 121 2.73 -3.61 -30.86
CA ASP A 121 3.46 -4.87 -30.67
C ASP A 121 4.89 -4.77 -31.23
N GLY A 122 5.20 -3.74 -32.02
CA GLY A 122 6.49 -3.48 -32.61
C GLY A 122 7.57 -3.06 -31.60
N ASN A 123 8.82 -3.12 -32.03
CA ASN A 123 9.96 -2.78 -31.16
C ASN A 123 9.99 -1.30 -30.75
N ASP A 124 9.44 -0.42 -31.57
CA ASP A 124 9.43 1.04 -31.32
C ASP A 124 8.30 1.48 -30.39
N PHE A 125 7.47 0.56 -29.89
CA PHE A 125 6.42 0.88 -28.93
C PHE A 125 6.98 1.15 -27.54
N THR A 126 7.15 2.42 -27.20
CA THR A 126 7.83 2.86 -25.97
C THR A 126 7.01 2.70 -24.68
N LEU A 127 5.68 2.57 -24.78
CA LEU A 127 4.84 2.45 -23.58
C LEU A 127 4.99 1.09 -22.85
N LYS A 128 5.67 0.11 -23.46
CA LYS A 128 6.01 -1.17 -22.84
C LYS A 128 7.35 -1.18 -22.09
N THR A 129 8.11 -0.08 -22.12
CA THR A 129 9.45 0.00 -21.53
C THR A 129 9.40 0.01 -19.99
N GLY A 130 10.51 -0.42 -19.36
CA GLY A 130 10.65 -0.39 -17.89
C GLY A 130 10.48 1.02 -17.30
N TYR A 131 10.90 2.06 -18.02
CA TYR A 131 10.65 3.45 -17.62
C TYR A 131 9.15 3.75 -17.52
N ARG A 132 8.35 3.37 -18.54
CA ARG A 132 6.90 3.56 -18.53
C ARG A 132 6.20 2.68 -17.51
N PHE A 133 6.70 1.46 -17.32
CA PHE A 133 6.22 0.58 -16.24
C PHE A 133 6.34 1.25 -14.87
N SER A 134 7.51 1.81 -14.54
CA SER A 134 7.72 2.52 -13.27
C SER A 134 6.79 3.71 -13.09
N GLN A 135 6.56 4.50 -14.15
CA GLN A 135 5.63 5.63 -14.10
C GLN A 135 4.21 5.16 -13.83
N SER A 136 3.72 4.16 -14.58
CA SER A 136 2.37 3.60 -14.40
C SER A 136 2.19 2.99 -13.01
N GLN A 137 3.23 2.35 -12.47
CA GLN A 137 3.20 1.82 -11.11
C GLN A 137 3.04 2.93 -10.07
N ASN A 138 3.79 4.03 -10.22
CA ASN A 138 3.67 5.19 -9.33
C ASN A 138 2.26 5.79 -9.40
N ASP A 139 1.71 5.95 -10.60
CA ASP A 139 0.39 6.51 -10.82
C ASP A 139 -0.70 5.63 -10.15
N ALA A 140 -0.60 4.29 -10.30
CA ALA A 140 -1.49 3.36 -9.62
C ALA A 140 -1.42 3.45 -8.09
N VAL A 141 -0.21 3.61 -7.53
CA VAL A 141 0.00 3.77 -6.08
C VAL A 141 -0.56 5.10 -5.58
N LEU A 142 -0.36 6.20 -6.32
CA LEU A 142 -0.91 7.51 -5.98
C LEU A 142 -2.44 7.48 -5.97
N ALA A 143 -3.06 6.84 -6.97
CA ALA A 143 -4.51 6.69 -7.05
C ALA A 143 -5.07 5.84 -5.90
N LEU A 144 -4.39 4.72 -5.57
CA LEU A 144 -4.73 3.89 -4.42
C LEU A 144 -4.67 4.68 -3.11
N HIS A 145 -3.58 5.44 -2.90
CA HIS A 145 -3.39 6.21 -1.67
C HIS A 145 -4.40 7.36 -1.55
N ALA A 146 -4.78 8.00 -2.66
CA ALA A 146 -5.85 8.98 -2.68
C ALA A 146 -7.19 8.36 -2.25
N MET A 147 -7.53 7.16 -2.76
CA MET A 147 -8.72 6.41 -2.34
C MET A 147 -8.66 6.03 -0.86
N GLU A 148 -7.52 5.53 -0.37
CA GLU A 148 -7.30 5.18 1.04
C GLU A 148 -7.55 6.40 1.94
N THR A 149 -6.89 7.53 1.65
CA THR A 149 -7.02 8.77 2.43
C THR A 149 -8.46 9.28 2.44
N ALA A 150 -9.15 9.24 1.30
CA ALA A 150 -10.55 9.62 1.21
C ALA A 150 -11.44 8.70 2.06
N ALA A 151 -11.22 7.39 2.03
CA ALA A 151 -11.97 6.44 2.85
C ALA A 151 -11.74 6.67 4.35
N GLU A 152 -10.50 6.87 4.77
CA GLU A 152 -10.17 7.15 6.18
C GLU A 152 -10.75 8.50 6.65
N SER A 153 -10.83 9.51 5.78
CA SER A 153 -11.47 10.79 6.09
C SER A 153 -12.98 10.66 6.34
N LEU A 154 -13.62 9.63 5.78
CA LEU A 154 -15.01 9.27 6.01
C LEU A 154 -15.20 8.33 7.22
N GLY A 155 -14.14 8.06 8.00
CA GLY A 155 -14.18 7.17 9.16
C GLY A 155 -14.18 5.67 8.80
N LEU A 156 -13.90 5.32 7.55
CA LEU A 156 -13.69 3.95 7.13
C LEU A 156 -12.28 3.47 7.51
N GLY A 157 -12.10 2.17 7.64
CA GLY A 157 -10.80 1.55 7.83
C GLY A 157 -10.31 0.93 6.55
N CYS A 158 -8.99 1.00 6.33
CA CYS A 158 -8.34 0.51 5.13
C CYS A 158 -7.17 -0.42 5.43
N VAL A 159 -6.86 -1.32 4.50
CA VAL A 159 -5.57 -2.00 4.44
C VAL A 159 -5.13 -2.19 3.00
N ILE A 160 -3.89 -1.80 2.73
CA ILE A 160 -3.21 -2.04 1.46
C ILE A 160 -2.72 -3.49 1.44
N LEU A 161 -3.01 -4.21 0.36
CA LEU A 161 -2.76 -5.63 0.20
C LEU A 161 -1.60 -5.88 -0.77
N GLY A 162 -0.37 -5.95 -0.22
CA GLY A 162 0.79 -6.45 -0.96
C GLY A 162 0.74 -7.98 -1.14
N SER A 163 0.10 -8.69 -0.20
CA SER A 163 0.03 -10.16 -0.20
C SER A 163 -0.70 -10.76 -1.39
N ILE A 164 -1.53 -10.01 -2.11
CA ILE A 164 -2.15 -10.50 -3.36
C ILE A 164 -1.10 -10.78 -4.45
N LEU A 165 0.11 -10.26 -4.30
CA LEU A 165 1.23 -10.48 -5.22
C LEU A 165 2.04 -11.74 -4.89
N ASN A 166 1.65 -12.53 -3.89
CA ASN A 166 2.34 -13.77 -3.52
C ASN A 166 2.42 -14.76 -4.68
N ASN A 167 1.46 -14.73 -5.60
CA ASN A 167 1.48 -15.49 -6.84
C ASN A 167 0.91 -14.62 -7.97
N ILE A 168 1.77 -13.92 -8.67
CA ILE A 168 1.39 -12.99 -9.74
C ILE A 168 0.78 -13.70 -10.95
N PRO A 169 1.31 -14.85 -11.45
CA PRO A 169 0.67 -15.58 -12.54
C PRO A 169 -0.78 -15.94 -12.26
N ASP A 170 -1.07 -16.51 -11.09
CA ASP A 170 -2.44 -16.88 -10.71
C ASP A 170 -3.33 -15.63 -10.59
N LEU A 171 -2.80 -14.53 -10.09
CA LEU A 171 -3.55 -13.27 -9.99
C LEU A 171 -3.89 -12.70 -11.38
N ILE A 172 -2.95 -12.75 -12.32
CA ILE A 172 -3.15 -12.33 -13.72
C ILE A 172 -4.25 -13.17 -14.36
N GLU A 173 -4.19 -14.50 -14.21
CA GLU A 173 -5.21 -15.42 -14.75
C GLU A 173 -6.58 -15.19 -14.10
N LEU A 174 -6.61 -15.08 -12.77
CA LEU A 174 -7.81 -14.89 -11.97
C LEU A 174 -8.57 -13.61 -12.35
N LEU A 175 -7.83 -12.53 -12.60
CA LEU A 175 -8.37 -11.24 -13.02
C LEU A 175 -8.47 -11.08 -14.53
N LYS A 176 -8.04 -12.09 -15.33
CA LYS A 176 -8.01 -12.07 -16.80
C LYS A 176 -7.29 -10.84 -17.35
N LEU A 177 -6.14 -10.52 -16.79
CA LEU A 177 -5.39 -9.34 -17.16
C LEU A 177 -4.75 -9.50 -18.55
N PRO A 178 -5.03 -8.61 -19.52
CA PRO A 178 -4.45 -8.68 -20.85
C PRO A 178 -2.98 -8.24 -20.86
N LYS A 179 -2.28 -8.40 -21.99
CA LYS A 179 -0.95 -7.83 -22.19
C LYS A 179 -0.93 -6.33 -21.91
N TYR A 180 0.18 -5.83 -21.46
CA TYR A 180 0.42 -4.43 -21.06
C TYR A 180 -0.39 -3.99 -19.84
N THR A 181 -0.84 -4.94 -19.02
CA THR A 181 -1.33 -4.69 -17.66
C THR A 181 -0.50 -5.47 -16.65
N TYR A 182 -0.46 -5.00 -15.40
CA TYR A 182 0.25 -5.70 -14.33
C TYR A 182 -0.35 -5.34 -12.97
N PRO A 183 -0.56 -6.30 -12.06
CA PRO A 183 -1.11 -6.01 -10.74
C PRO A 183 -0.09 -5.24 -9.90
N VAL A 184 -0.57 -4.23 -9.17
CA VAL A 184 0.27 -3.38 -8.31
C VAL A 184 0.00 -3.64 -6.84
N LEU A 185 -1.22 -3.39 -6.37
CA LEU A 185 -1.64 -3.56 -4.98
C LEU A 185 -3.15 -3.75 -4.90
N GLY A 186 -3.61 -4.40 -3.83
CA GLY A 186 -5.02 -4.38 -3.48
C GLY A 186 -5.32 -3.36 -2.39
N LEU A 187 -6.60 -2.98 -2.26
CA LEU A 187 -7.10 -2.13 -1.19
C LEU A 187 -8.42 -2.70 -0.67
N ALA A 188 -8.43 -3.12 0.59
CA ALA A 188 -9.64 -3.53 1.29
C ALA A 188 -10.14 -2.37 2.16
N ILE A 189 -11.44 -2.07 2.10
CA ILE A 189 -12.08 -0.94 2.77
C ILE A 189 -13.36 -1.43 3.45
N GLY A 190 -13.62 -0.94 4.66
CA GLY A 190 -14.86 -1.24 5.39
C GLY A 190 -14.99 -0.42 6.67
N LYS A 191 -16.12 -0.52 7.35
CA LYS A 191 -16.23 0.02 8.71
C LYS A 191 -15.31 -0.76 9.64
N PRO A 192 -14.41 -0.08 10.40
CA PRO A 192 -13.46 -0.78 11.25
C PRO A 192 -14.16 -1.54 12.39
N ASP A 193 -13.72 -2.78 12.62
CA ASP A 193 -14.11 -3.61 13.77
C ASP A 193 -12.91 -3.88 14.68
N GLN A 194 -11.88 -3.09 14.57
CA GLN A 194 -10.69 -3.11 15.42
C GLN A 194 -10.03 -1.71 15.42
N ARG A 195 -9.25 -1.45 16.46
CA ARG A 195 -8.43 -0.22 16.54
C ARG A 195 -7.02 -0.58 17.01
N PRO A 196 -6.14 -1.02 16.10
CA PRO A 196 -4.76 -1.30 16.45
C PRO A 196 -4.03 -0.04 16.91
N GLU A 197 -2.93 -0.21 17.63
CA GLU A 197 -2.02 0.89 17.96
C GLU A 197 -1.38 1.49 16.70
N LEU A 198 -0.89 2.72 16.81
CA LEU A 198 -0.07 3.32 15.77
C LEU A 198 1.27 2.60 15.69
N LYS A 199 1.67 2.23 14.49
CA LYS A 199 3.01 1.69 14.29
C LYS A 199 4.06 2.76 14.60
N PRO A 200 5.17 2.39 15.25
CA PRO A 200 6.29 3.30 15.41
C PRO A 200 6.81 3.78 14.06
N SER A 201 7.03 5.07 13.94
CA SER A 201 7.71 5.66 12.78
C SER A 201 9.21 5.70 13.03
N MET A 202 9.99 5.50 11.97
CA MET A 202 11.43 5.72 12.00
C MET A 202 11.74 7.19 12.32
N ASP A 203 12.90 7.48 12.86
CA ASP A 203 13.31 8.85 13.12
C ASP A 203 13.41 9.63 11.79
N SER A 204 12.91 10.85 11.78
CA SER A 204 12.91 11.66 10.57
C SER A 204 14.32 11.98 10.06
N SER A 205 15.31 12.08 10.95
CA SER A 205 16.71 12.37 10.59
C SER A 205 17.37 11.29 9.72
N ILE A 206 16.81 10.07 9.70
CA ILE A 206 17.30 8.96 8.88
C ILE A 206 16.37 8.62 7.70
N GLN A 207 15.37 9.45 7.45
CA GLN A 207 14.46 9.32 6.29
C GLN A 207 14.37 10.60 5.45
N PHE A 208 14.66 11.76 6.04
CA PHE A 208 14.57 13.05 5.35
C PHE A 208 15.94 13.73 5.41
N PHE A 209 16.56 13.89 4.26
CA PHE A 209 17.88 14.49 4.10
C PHE A 209 17.78 15.81 3.35
N GLU A 210 18.69 16.72 3.60
CA GLU A 210 18.77 18.00 2.91
C GLU A 210 19.86 17.95 1.85
N ASN A 211 19.49 18.27 0.61
CA ASN A 211 20.32 18.38 -0.59
C ASN A 211 20.97 17.07 -1.08
N GLU A 212 21.54 16.23 -0.21
CA GLU A 212 22.26 15.01 -0.57
C GLU A 212 21.98 13.85 0.38
N TYR A 213 22.26 12.64 -0.08
CA TYR A 213 22.17 11.43 0.74
C TYR A 213 23.44 11.31 1.60
N PRO A 214 23.36 10.87 2.89
CA PRO A 214 24.52 10.72 3.75
C PRO A 214 25.60 9.81 3.14
N SER A 215 26.85 10.23 3.25
CA SER A 215 27.99 9.47 2.73
C SER A 215 28.49 8.38 3.70
N SER A 216 28.05 8.40 4.97
CA SER A 216 28.41 7.44 6.00
C SER A 216 27.19 6.64 6.47
N ASP A 217 27.33 5.32 6.52
CA ASP A 217 26.33 4.42 7.11
C ASP A 217 26.07 4.70 8.58
N ASP A 218 27.06 5.23 9.31
CA ASP A 218 26.94 5.55 10.74
C ASP A 218 25.80 6.53 11.00
N VAL A 219 25.60 7.52 10.12
CA VAL A 219 24.48 8.48 10.20
C VAL A 219 23.13 7.76 10.11
N LEU A 220 23.02 6.75 9.27
CA LEU A 220 21.80 5.97 9.09
C LEU A 220 21.53 5.04 10.29
N LEU A 221 22.58 4.61 10.99
CA LEU A 221 22.48 3.66 12.10
C LEU A 221 22.37 4.34 13.47
N GLU A 222 22.63 5.65 13.56
CA GLU A 222 22.67 6.41 14.82
C GLU A 222 21.41 6.23 15.69
N LYS A 223 20.23 6.26 15.04
CA LYS A 223 18.93 6.15 15.73
C LYS A 223 18.31 4.74 15.67
N LEU A 224 19.06 3.76 15.13
CA LEU A 224 18.52 2.41 14.92
C LEU A 224 18.15 1.71 16.24
N ALA A 225 19.00 1.83 17.26
CA ALA A 225 18.76 1.19 18.56
C ALA A 225 17.47 1.70 19.24
N GLU A 226 17.23 3.01 19.21
CA GLU A 226 15.99 3.59 19.74
C GLU A 226 14.76 3.13 18.95
N PHE A 227 14.88 3.02 17.64
CA PHE A 227 13.80 2.54 16.79
C PHE A 227 13.53 1.05 17.02
N ASP A 228 14.56 0.22 17.13
CA ASP A 228 14.46 -1.20 17.46
C ASP A 228 13.70 -1.42 18.77
N GLU A 229 14.00 -0.65 19.80
CA GLU A 229 13.31 -0.73 21.09
C GLU A 229 11.81 -0.36 20.96
N ARG A 230 11.48 0.70 20.22
CA ARG A 230 10.09 1.10 19.97
C ARG A 230 9.34 0.06 19.17
N VAL A 231 9.96 -0.52 18.13
CA VAL A 231 9.34 -1.58 17.31
C VAL A 231 9.14 -2.84 18.13
N HIS A 232 10.10 -3.23 18.97
CA HIS A 232 10.00 -4.42 19.81
C HIS A 232 8.90 -4.30 20.88
N LYS A 233 8.60 -3.10 21.35
CA LYS A 233 7.50 -2.85 22.29
C LYS A 233 6.12 -2.81 21.60
N TYR A 234 6.08 -2.67 20.27
CA TYR A 234 4.84 -2.61 19.52
C TYR A 234 4.24 -4.00 19.33
N TYR A 235 2.94 -4.13 19.58
CA TYR A 235 2.18 -5.35 19.33
C TYR A 235 1.35 -5.24 18.07
N ASP A 236 1.55 -6.15 17.10
CA ASP A 236 0.69 -6.28 15.92
C ASP A 236 -0.46 -7.24 16.25
N LEU A 237 -1.72 -6.80 16.04
CA LEU A 237 -2.91 -7.63 16.30
C LEU A 237 -2.99 -8.93 15.48
N ARG A 238 -2.13 -9.10 14.47
CA ARG A 238 -1.99 -10.38 13.75
C ARG A 238 -1.30 -11.45 14.59
N ASN A 239 -0.53 -11.06 15.58
CA ASN A 239 0.16 -11.95 16.51
C ASN A 239 0.30 -11.24 17.87
N ALA A 240 -0.84 -11.07 18.53
CA ALA A 240 -0.92 -10.33 19.80
C ALA A 240 -0.25 -11.04 20.98
N ASP A 241 0.13 -12.32 20.82
CA ASP A 241 0.70 -13.15 21.89
C ASP A 241 2.20 -12.85 22.11
N ARG A 242 2.85 -12.13 21.21
CA ARG A 242 4.27 -11.76 21.31
C ARG A 242 4.55 -10.38 20.73
N PRO A 243 5.57 -9.66 21.24
CA PRO A 243 6.04 -8.44 20.62
C PRO A 243 6.59 -8.70 19.21
N VAL A 244 6.60 -7.67 18.40
CA VAL A 244 7.22 -7.70 17.06
C VAL A 244 8.75 -7.80 17.22
N ASP A 245 9.43 -8.56 16.36
CA ASP A 245 10.89 -8.58 16.34
C ASP A 245 11.43 -7.16 16.11
N ALA A 246 12.58 -6.82 16.69
CA ALA A 246 13.25 -5.55 16.47
C ALA A 246 13.43 -5.30 14.95
N PHE A 247 13.40 -4.05 14.52
CA PHE A 247 13.45 -3.72 13.09
C PHE A 247 14.73 -4.23 12.42
N SER A 248 15.89 -4.07 13.04
CA SER A 248 17.16 -4.59 12.54
C SER A 248 17.14 -6.11 12.36
N ALA A 249 16.53 -6.85 13.31
CA ALA A 249 16.37 -8.28 13.21
C ALA A 249 15.44 -8.69 12.06
N GLN A 250 14.37 -7.92 11.81
CA GLN A 250 13.49 -8.13 10.65
C GLN A 250 14.25 -7.93 9.33
N ILE A 251 15.06 -6.86 9.22
CA ILE A 251 15.87 -6.60 8.02
C ILE A 251 16.90 -7.72 7.81
N ALA A 252 17.63 -8.12 8.84
CA ALA A 252 18.61 -9.19 8.73
C ALA A 252 17.99 -10.51 8.26
N LYS A 253 16.79 -10.85 8.74
CA LYS A 253 16.03 -12.02 8.31
C LYS A 253 15.59 -11.91 6.85
N LEU A 254 15.01 -10.77 6.46
CA LEU A 254 14.52 -10.57 5.09
C LEU A 254 15.65 -10.49 4.07
N ALA A 255 16.82 -9.97 4.45
CA ALA A 255 18.00 -9.86 3.56
C ALA A 255 18.50 -11.21 3.05
N VAL A 256 18.24 -12.31 3.78
CA VAL A 256 18.65 -13.66 3.42
C VAL A 256 17.47 -14.59 3.15
N ASP A 257 16.25 -14.05 3.07
CA ASP A 257 15.04 -14.84 2.82
C ASP A 257 15.09 -15.46 1.42
N SER A 258 15.22 -16.78 1.38
CA SER A 258 15.25 -17.54 0.12
C SER A 258 13.88 -17.53 -0.60
N GLY A 259 12.78 -17.28 0.13
CA GLY A 259 11.44 -17.14 -0.44
C GLY A 259 11.34 -15.96 -1.39
N ALA A 260 12.02 -14.85 -1.10
CA ALA A 260 12.05 -13.68 -1.96
C ALA A 260 12.62 -13.95 -3.37
N LYS A 261 13.52 -14.93 -3.50
CA LYS A 261 14.10 -15.34 -4.80
C LYS A 261 13.07 -15.94 -5.75
N ASN A 262 11.98 -16.50 -5.21
CA ASN A 262 10.90 -17.10 -6.01
C ASN A 262 9.91 -16.05 -6.54
N HIS A 263 10.01 -14.80 -6.08
CA HIS A 263 9.21 -13.67 -6.54
C HIS A 263 9.91 -12.91 -7.68
N SER A 264 10.65 -13.61 -8.56
CA SER A 264 11.22 -12.99 -9.75
C SER A 264 10.14 -12.41 -10.62
N CYS A 265 10.08 -11.09 -10.70
CA CYS A 265 9.08 -10.38 -11.52
C CYS A 265 9.43 -10.40 -13.02
N GLU A 266 10.68 -10.67 -13.41
CA GLU A 266 11.14 -10.48 -14.79
C GLU A 266 10.38 -11.37 -15.78
N SER A 267 10.19 -12.65 -15.48
CA SER A 267 9.46 -13.56 -16.36
C SER A 267 7.99 -13.17 -16.52
N GLN A 268 7.34 -12.74 -15.44
CA GLN A 268 5.95 -12.30 -15.47
C GLN A 268 5.79 -10.97 -16.21
N LEU A 269 6.74 -10.04 -16.04
CA LEU A 269 6.75 -8.77 -16.74
C LEU A 269 6.90 -8.97 -18.26
N ASN A 270 7.84 -9.85 -18.66
CA ASN A 270 8.02 -10.22 -20.06
C ASN A 270 6.78 -10.91 -20.64
N ALA A 271 6.14 -11.82 -19.89
CA ALA A 271 4.90 -12.48 -20.29
C ALA A 271 3.75 -11.48 -20.51
N GLN A 272 3.71 -10.42 -19.72
CA GLN A 272 2.76 -9.31 -19.89
C GLN A 272 3.17 -8.29 -20.96
N GLY A 273 4.27 -8.52 -21.65
CA GLY A 273 4.74 -7.71 -22.79
C GLY A 273 5.60 -6.51 -22.41
N PHE A 274 5.94 -6.33 -21.14
CA PHE A 274 6.88 -5.27 -20.72
C PHE A 274 8.33 -5.68 -20.99
N THR A 275 9.19 -4.71 -21.27
CA THR A 275 10.62 -4.92 -21.52
C THR A 275 11.48 -3.97 -20.70
N PHE A 276 12.48 -4.53 -20.03
CA PHE A 276 13.48 -3.80 -19.23
C PHE A 276 14.86 -3.80 -19.91
N LYS A 277 14.96 -4.37 -21.11
CA LYS A 277 16.18 -4.27 -21.96
C LYS A 277 16.09 -3.00 -22.78
N TYR A 278 17.17 -2.24 -22.75
CA TYR A 278 17.41 -1.10 -23.63
C TYR A 278 18.02 -1.60 -24.93
#